data_7156aaf84a88c01b9910f842bb94301b
#
_entry.id   7156aaf84a88c01b9910f842bb94301b
#
_cell.length_a   1.000
_cell.length_b   1.000
_cell.length_c   1.000
_cell.angle_alpha   90.00
_cell.angle_beta   90.00
_cell.angle_gamma   90.00
#
_symmetry.space_group_name_H-M   'P 1'
#
loop_
_entity.id
_entity.type
_entity.pdbx_description
1 polymer ?
#
loop_
_entity_poly.entity_id
_entity_poly.type
_entity_poly.pdbx_seq_one_letter_code
_entity_poly.pdbx_strand_id
1 'polypeptide(L)'
;METSFKILDFRFLRNLFKRFYLLKKGIKMFSTVHRTKLNVCIVGAGPAGFYAAMQLTKKLDQVNVDLIEKLPVPFGLVRYGVAPDHPEVKNVINQFTKVAQQSKVNFYGNITLGKDVTLAQLRQCYDAVLLTYGAEHDRLLGIENEDGENIVAARNFVGWYNGLPSDIDFKVDLSGPTAAILGVGNVALDVARILLTPIDILKKTDITEHALSAIAESKIKELYLIGRRGPLQVAFTIKELREQLKLENCHTVWREQDFIGVAEVVKNLPRPRKRLTELMLKSVNEARLEIDQNAKIFKPVFFRSPNKFLINDNKQVTGIELGCNKLDGDDLERQKCVPTGENEILNCSLVLRSIGYKSVNVDKDLIFSPYGYVANDKGCVNDGRSDVGKLYVAGWLGTGPMGVILHTMGNAFQVGKTMCDDLLKTENLKPSGGFEELKKTLTNEIVDWKGWERIDKYEIEQGKKVGKPREKLCKIEEMIKVANMS
;
A
#
# COMPACT_ATOMS: atom_id res chain seq x y z
N MET A 1 12.83 -27.73 -85.93
CA MET A 1 12.40 -26.54 -85.17
C MET A 1 13.06 -26.64 -83.83
N GLU A 2 14.20 -25.99 -83.70
CA GLU A 2 14.98 -25.93 -82.45
C GLU A 2 14.50 -24.75 -81.63
N THR A 3 14.12 -24.96 -80.36
CA THR A 3 13.81 -23.92 -79.39
C THR A 3 14.95 -23.83 -78.40
N SER A 4 15.76 -22.76 -78.58
CA SER A 4 16.86 -22.38 -77.68
C SER A 4 16.33 -21.97 -76.30
N PHE A 5 16.71 -22.70 -75.26
CA PHE A 5 16.61 -22.24 -73.89
C PHE A 5 17.78 -21.30 -73.56
N LYS A 6 17.48 -20.02 -73.29
CA LYS A 6 18.44 -19.06 -72.77
C LYS A 6 18.73 -19.39 -71.30
N ILE A 7 19.98 -19.71 -71.00
CA ILE A 7 20.54 -19.89 -69.70
C ILE A 7 20.52 -18.51 -68.97
N LEU A 8 19.69 -18.36 -67.92
CA LEU A 8 19.71 -17.16 -67.08
C LEU A 8 21.03 -17.13 -66.28
N ASP A 9 21.78 -16.03 -66.48
CA ASP A 9 23.11 -15.80 -65.89
C ASP A 9 22.97 -15.67 -64.31
N PHE A 10 23.37 -16.74 -63.66
CA PHE A 10 23.41 -16.81 -62.18
C PHE A 10 24.33 -15.73 -61.57
N ARG A 11 25.21 -15.10 -62.31
CA ARG A 11 26.06 -14.00 -61.84
C ARG A 11 25.28 -12.71 -61.66
N PHE A 12 24.27 -12.45 -62.48
CA PHE A 12 23.43 -11.25 -62.39
C PHE A 12 22.53 -11.29 -61.14
N LEU A 13 21.93 -12.42 -60.86
CA LEU A 13 21.12 -12.63 -59.67
C LEU A 13 21.95 -12.53 -58.37
N ARG A 14 23.19 -13.05 -58.40
CA ARG A 14 24.09 -12.97 -57.24
C ARG A 14 24.56 -11.54 -56.93
N ASN A 15 24.73 -10.71 -57.94
CA ASN A 15 25.06 -9.30 -57.78
C ASN A 15 23.85 -8.45 -57.35
N LEU A 16 22.65 -8.79 -57.81
CA LEU A 16 21.41 -8.17 -57.34
C LEU A 16 21.15 -8.47 -55.86
N PHE A 17 21.33 -9.73 -55.43
CA PHE A 17 21.21 -10.11 -54.01
C PHE A 17 22.28 -9.46 -53.11
N LYS A 18 23.52 -9.33 -53.59
CA LYS A 18 24.58 -8.59 -52.88
C LYS A 18 24.24 -7.09 -52.75
N ARG A 19 23.70 -6.45 -53.79
CA ARG A 19 23.26 -5.06 -53.73
C ARG A 19 22.04 -4.88 -52.78
N PHE A 20 21.08 -5.78 -52.79
CA PHE A 20 19.95 -5.78 -51.86
C PHE A 20 20.40 -6.03 -50.40
N TYR A 21 21.38 -6.91 -50.17
CA TYR A 21 21.93 -7.16 -48.84
C TYR A 21 22.74 -5.97 -48.30
N LEU A 22 23.49 -5.29 -49.18
CA LEU A 22 24.21 -4.06 -48.82
C LEU A 22 23.26 -2.87 -48.64
N LEU A 23 22.18 -2.76 -49.41
CA LEU A 23 21.11 -1.78 -49.17
C LEU A 23 20.38 -2.03 -47.87
N LYS A 24 20.05 -3.28 -47.49
CA LYS A 24 19.49 -3.62 -46.18
C LYS A 24 20.47 -3.35 -45.03
N LYS A 25 21.78 -3.54 -45.21
CA LYS A 25 22.78 -3.13 -44.20
C LYS A 25 22.96 -1.59 -44.15
N GLY A 26 22.89 -0.90 -45.29
CA GLY A 26 22.95 0.56 -45.35
C GLY A 26 21.72 1.23 -44.71
N ILE A 27 20.52 0.64 -44.87
CA ILE A 27 19.29 1.13 -44.22
C ILE A 27 19.30 0.87 -42.69
N LYS A 28 20.05 -0.13 -42.18
CA LYS A 28 20.30 -0.29 -40.76
C LYS A 28 21.33 0.70 -40.18
N MET A 29 22.07 1.42 -41.02
CA MET A 29 23.09 2.39 -40.58
C MET A 29 22.62 3.85 -40.58
N PHE A 30 21.37 4.14 -40.92
CA PHE A 30 20.81 5.50 -40.88
C PHE A 30 19.58 5.60 -40.00
N SER A 31 19.71 5.24 -38.72
CA SER A 31 18.90 5.83 -37.65
C SER A 31 19.52 5.53 -36.28
N THR A 32 20.77 5.86 -36.07
CA THR A 32 21.19 6.34 -34.74
C THR A 32 20.74 7.79 -34.65
N VAL A 33 19.43 8.01 -34.58
CA VAL A 33 18.91 9.15 -33.82
C VAL A 33 19.56 8.97 -32.44
N HIS A 34 20.49 9.87 -32.08
CA HIS A 34 20.95 9.98 -30.71
C HIS A 34 19.70 10.25 -29.85
N ARG A 35 19.03 9.18 -29.40
CA ARG A 35 17.92 9.30 -28.47
C ARG A 35 18.49 9.93 -27.25
N THR A 36 18.10 11.15 -26.95
CA THR A 36 18.40 11.81 -25.69
C THR A 36 17.95 10.88 -24.56
N LYS A 37 18.76 10.76 -23.52
CA LYS A 37 18.43 9.96 -22.35
C LYS A 37 17.12 10.48 -21.77
N LEU A 38 16.13 9.58 -21.60
CA LEU A 38 14.83 9.93 -21.04
C LEU A 38 14.94 10.18 -19.55
N ASN A 39 14.36 11.25 -19.05
CA ASN A 39 14.23 11.54 -17.63
C ASN A 39 12.78 11.27 -17.20
N VAL A 40 12.60 10.33 -16.27
CA VAL A 40 11.30 9.92 -15.72
C VAL A 40 11.30 10.20 -14.21
N CYS A 41 10.33 10.99 -13.75
CA CYS A 41 10.09 11.20 -12.32
C CYS A 41 9.03 10.23 -11.82
N ILE A 42 9.28 9.57 -10.70
CA ILE A 42 8.31 8.76 -9.96
C ILE A 42 8.09 9.41 -8.61
N VAL A 43 6.86 9.86 -8.33
CA VAL A 43 6.49 10.50 -7.07
C VAL A 43 5.93 9.46 -6.10
N GLY A 44 6.68 9.16 -5.08
CA GLY A 44 6.40 8.13 -4.08
C GLY A 44 7.31 6.90 -4.23
N ALA A 45 8.24 6.72 -3.30
CA ALA A 45 9.16 5.58 -3.24
C ALA A 45 8.58 4.40 -2.43
N GLY A 46 7.27 4.14 -2.60
CA GLY A 46 6.60 2.94 -2.11
C GLY A 46 6.66 1.77 -3.11
N PRO A 47 5.94 0.65 -2.84
CA PRO A 47 5.93 -0.52 -3.72
C PRO A 47 5.60 -0.22 -5.18
N ALA A 48 4.57 0.62 -5.44
CA ALA A 48 4.18 0.97 -6.80
C ALA A 48 5.30 1.69 -7.55
N GLY A 49 6.00 2.62 -6.90
CA GLY A 49 7.13 3.35 -7.47
C GLY A 49 8.29 2.42 -7.82
N PHE A 50 8.70 1.55 -6.90
CA PHE A 50 9.81 0.61 -7.16
C PHE A 50 9.49 -0.42 -8.23
N TYR A 51 8.28 -0.98 -8.27
CA TYR A 51 7.89 -1.92 -9.33
C TYR A 51 7.83 -1.23 -10.70
N ALA A 52 7.36 0.01 -10.76
CA ALA A 52 7.38 0.79 -12.01
C ALA A 52 8.83 1.10 -12.44
N ALA A 53 9.70 1.55 -11.52
CA ALA A 53 11.12 1.79 -11.79
C ALA A 53 11.81 0.53 -12.33
N MET A 54 11.54 -0.63 -11.76
CA MET A 54 12.06 -1.91 -12.24
C MET A 54 11.62 -2.21 -13.67
N GLN A 55 10.36 -1.93 -14.02
CA GLN A 55 9.85 -2.14 -15.38
C GLN A 55 10.47 -1.17 -16.39
N LEU A 56 10.60 0.11 -16.02
CA LEU A 56 11.21 1.15 -16.86
C LEU A 56 12.68 0.83 -17.16
N THR A 57 13.48 0.55 -16.13
CA THR A 57 14.92 0.27 -16.26
C THR A 57 15.21 -1.00 -17.03
N LYS A 58 14.28 -1.99 -16.99
CA LYS A 58 14.37 -3.24 -17.74
C LYS A 58 14.07 -3.05 -19.25
N LYS A 59 13.18 -2.11 -19.59
CA LYS A 59 12.66 -1.96 -20.96
C LYS A 59 13.29 -0.81 -21.73
N LEU A 60 13.80 0.20 -21.04
CA LEU A 60 14.41 1.39 -21.64
C LEU A 60 15.92 1.38 -21.38
N ASP A 61 16.70 1.32 -22.45
CA ASP A 61 18.17 1.30 -22.33
C ASP A 61 18.72 2.66 -21.90
N GLN A 62 18.18 3.75 -22.45
CA GLN A 62 18.57 5.13 -22.17
C GLN A 62 17.48 5.83 -21.34
N VAL A 63 17.44 5.53 -20.03
CA VAL A 63 16.51 6.15 -19.08
C VAL A 63 17.24 6.53 -17.80
N ASN A 64 16.82 7.65 -17.23
CA ASN A 64 17.11 8.07 -15.87
C ASN A 64 15.78 8.09 -15.12
N VAL A 65 15.69 7.38 -14.02
CA VAL A 65 14.49 7.29 -13.18
C VAL A 65 14.79 7.92 -11.83
N ASP A 66 14.12 9.02 -11.53
CA ASP A 66 14.25 9.74 -10.27
C ASP A 66 13.03 9.45 -9.40
N LEU A 67 13.25 8.75 -8.29
CA LEU A 67 12.26 8.49 -7.26
C LEU A 67 12.27 9.63 -6.26
N ILE A 68 11.23 10.45 -6.20
CA ILE A 68 11.07 11.48 -5.16
C ILE A 68 10.10 10.99 -4.08
N GLU A 69 10.42 11.25 -2.82
CA GLU A 69 9.66 10.76 -1.67
C GLU A 69 9.52 11.89 -0.63
N LYS A 70 8.33 12.05 -0.05
CA LYS A 70 8.08 13.06 0.99
C LYS A 70 8.86 12.82 2.27
N LEU A 71 9.13 11.56 2.60
CA LEU A 71 9.92 11.19 3.76
C LEU A 71 11.41 11.09 3.39
N PRO A 72 12.33 11.31 4.34
CA PRO A 72 13.75 11.06 4.13
C PRO A 72 14.10 9.60 3.79
N VAL A 73 13.14 8.68 3.96
CA VAL A 73 13.33 7.24 3.86
C VAL A 73 12.36 6.61 2.87
N PRO A 74 12.79 5.58 2.09
CA PRO A 74 11.95 4.91 1.09
C PRO A 74 11.04 3.84 1.69
N PHE A 75 10.35 3.12 0.79
CA PHE A 75 9.57 1.90 0.95
C PHE A 75 8.12 2.08 1.42
N GLY A 76 7.69 3.30 1.77
CA GLY A 76 6.29 3.63 2.06
C GLY A 76 5.63 2.62 3.02
N LEU A 77 4.48 2.04 2.64
CA LEU A 77 3.73 1.12 3.50
C LEU A 77 4.43 -0.23 3.75
N VAL A 78 5.46 -0.64 2.99
CA VAL A 78 6.25 -1.82 3.37
C VAL A 78 6.97 -1.57 4.68
N ARG A 79 7.47 -0.33 4.87
CA ARG A 79 8.13 0.09 6.10
C ARG A 79 7.15 0.46 7.20
N TYR A 80 6.07 1.21 6.87
CA TYR A 80 5.21 1.87 7.85
C TYR A 80 3.78 1.29 7.93
N GLY A 81 3.42 0.34 7.06
CA GLY A 81 2.08 -0.24 7.03
C GLY A 81 2.07 -1.75 7.29
N VAL A 82 3.14 -2.48 6.96
CA VAL A 82 3.25 -3.91 7.27
C VAL A 82 3.48 -4.06 8.78
N ALA A 83 2.70 -4.95 9.41
CA ALA A 83 2.77 -5.18 10.84
C ALA A 83 4.17 -5.64 11.29
N PRO A 84 4.62 -5.25 12.49
CA PRO A 84 5.95 -5.59 13.01
C PRO A 84 6.22 -7.09 13.13
N ASP A 85 5.18 -7.88 13.34
CA ASP A 85 5.20 -9.34 13.44
C ASP A 85 5.23 -10.07 12.08
N HIS A 86 5.29 -9.33 10.96
CA HIS A 86 5.38 -9.85 9.60
C HIS A 86 6.70 -9.49 8.89
N PRO A 87 7.87 -9.85 9.44
CA PRO A 87 9.16 -9.49 8.84
C PRO A 87 9.35 -10.09 7.44
N GLU A 88 8.75 -11.26 7.15
CA GLU A 88 8.85 -11.93 5.86
C GLU A 88 8.20 -11.12 4.72
N VAL A 89 7.13 -10.37 5.00
CA VAL A 89 6.49 -9.48 4.01
C VAL A 89 7.39 -8.30 3.68
N LYS A 90 8.20 -7.85 4.66
CA LYS A 90 9.17 -6.77 4.47
C LYS A 90 10.39 -7.18 3.63
N ASN A 91 10.61 -8.48 3.37
CA ASN A 91 11.73 -8.98 2.55
C ASN A 91 11.71 -8.43 1.10
N VAL A 92 10.58 -7.92 0.62
CA VAL A 92 10.50 -7.22 -0.68
C VAL A 92 11.42 -6.00 -0.75
N ILE A 93 11.79 -5.41 0.40
CA ILE A 93 12.76 -4.32 0.51
C ILE A 93 14.10 -4.70 -0.13
N ASN A 94 14.54 -5.95 -0.01
CA ASN A 94 15.78 -6.43 -0.64
C ASN A 94 15.73 -6.31 -2.18
N GLN A 95 14.57 -6.52 -2.78
CA GLN A 95 14.38 -6.34 -4.22
C GLN A 95 14.38 -4.85 -4.59
N PHE A 96 13.72 -4.01 -3.80
CA PHE A 96 13.67 -2.56 -4.04
C PHE A 96 15.04 -1.91 -3.87
N THR A 97 15.84 -2.34 -2.89
CA THR A 97 17.23 -1.93 -2.70
C THR A 97 18.06 -2.21 -3.94
N LYS A 98 17.95 -3.40 -4.54
CA LYS A 98 18.65 -3.74 -5.79
C LYS A 98 18.23 -2.85 -6.97
N VAL A 99 16.97 -2.38 -6.98
CA VAL A 99 16.49 -1.45 -8.01
C VAL A 99 17.09 -0.05 -7.78
N ALA A 100 17.08 0.44 -6.56
CA ALA A 100 17.61 1.75 -6.20
C ALA A 100 19.13 1.87 -6.43
N GLN A 101 19.87 0.76 -6.32
CA GLN A 101 21.32 0.71 -6.53
C GLN A 101 21.74 0.63 -8.01
N GLN A 102 20.77 0.58 -8.97
CA GLN A 102 21.08 0.63 -10.39
C GLN A 102 21.53 2.05 -10.79
N SER A 103 22.51 2.15 -11.66
CA SER A 103 23.03 3.43 -12.17
C SER A 103 22.00 4.29 -12.93
N LYS A 104 20.83 3.72 -13.26
CA LYS A 104 19.71 4.39 -13.93
C LYS A 104 18.68 4.95 -12.95
N VAL A 105 18.80 4.66 -11.66
CA VAL A 105 17.80 5.01 -10.62
C VAL A 105 18.45 5.89 -9.58
N ASN A 106 17.80 6.99 -9.27
CA ASN A 106 18.18 7.87 -8.16
C ASN A 106 17.02 7.97 -7.17
N PHE A 107 17.34 8.12 -5.91
CA PHE A 107 16.38 8.38 -4.83
C PHE A 107 16.63 9.75 -4.24
N TYR A 108 15.56 10.51 -4.04
CA TYR A 108 15.56 11.82 -3.43
C TYR A 108 14.42 11.92 -2.42
N GLY A 109 14.76 11.74 -1.15
CA GLY A 109 13.87 11.86 -0.02
C GLY A 109 13.74 13.29 0.48
N ASN A 110 12.71 13.52 1.29
CA ASN A 110 12.33 14.82 1.86
C ASN A 110 11.87 15.85 0.81
N ILE A 111 11.15 15.38 -0.23
CA ILE A 111 10.55 16.25 -1.26
C ILE A 111 9.06 15.94 -1.37
N THR A 112 8.21 16.89 -1.01
CA THR A 112 6.76 16.73 -0.97
C THR A 112 6.09 17.42 -2.16
N LEU A 113 5.40 16.62 -2.99
CA LEU A 113 4.53 17.15 -4.05
C LEU A 113 3.38 17.98 -3.42
N GLY A 114 3.15 19.17 -3.96
CA GLY A 114 2.15 20.11 -3.48
C GLY A 114 2.64 21.05 -2.38
N LYS A 115 3.88 20.83 -1.85
CA LYS A 115 4.52 21.71 -0.87
C LYS A 115 5.86 22.23 -1.38
N ASP A 116 6.82 21.34 -1.63
CA ASP A 116 8.18 21.69 -2.05
C ASP A 116 8.29 21.79 -3.58
N VAL A 117 7.43 21.08 -4.30
CA VAL A 117 7.36 21.05 -5.76
C VAL A 117 5.91 20.89 -6.22
N THR A 118 5.56 21.57 -7.31
CA THR A 118 4.25 21.43 -7.97
C THR A 118 4.29 20.39 -9.08
N LEU A 119 3.14 19.82 -9.44
CA LEU A 119 3.02 18.92 -10.58
C LEU A 119 3.47 19.58 -11.88
N ALA A 120 3.15 20.87 -12.07
CA ALA A 120 3.57 21.64 -13.22
C ALA A 120 5.09 21.73 -13.36
N GLN A 121 5.83 21.98 -12.26
CA GLN A 121 7.29 21.99 -12.25
C GLN A 121 7.87 20.62 -12.61
N LEU A 122 7.32 19.54 -12.06
CA LEU A 122 7.75 18.18 -12.40
C LEU A 122 7.58 17.91 -13.90
N ARG A 123 6.43 18.24 -14.47
CA ARG A 123 6.16 18.02 -15.90
C ARG A 123 6.97 18.90 -16.84
N GLN A 124 7.50 20.01 -16.36
CA GLN A 124 8.46 20.84 -17.12
C GLN A 124 9.87 20.25 -17.10
N CYS A 125 10.27 19.63 -16.01
CA CYS A 125 11.61 19.08 -15.83
C CYS A 125 11.80 17.65 -16.38
N TYR A 126 10.71 16.89 -16.57
CA TYR A 126 10.76 15.47 -16.92
C TYR A 126 9.96 15.14 -18.18
N ASP A 127 10.39 14.12 -18.92
CA ASP A 127 9.69 13.58 -20.10
C ASP A 127 8.40 12.86 -19.69
N ALA A 128 8.40 12.26 -18.52
CA ALA A 128 7.22 11.64 -17.92
C ALA A 128 7.25 11.73 -16.40
N VAL A 129 6.07 11.89 -15.81
CA VAL A 129 5.84 11.88 -14.36
C VAL A 129 4.87 10.76 -14.03
N LEU A 130 5.24 9.88 -13.11
CA LEU A 130 4.40 8.81 -12.58
C LEU A 130 4.09 9.08 -11.11
N LEU A 131 2.81 9.20 -10.79
CA LEU A 131 2.33 9.41 -9.41
C LEU A 131 2.04 8.07 -8.73
N THR A 132 2.69 7.79 -7.61
CA THR A 132 2.58 6.55 -6.83
C THR A 132 2.55 6.78 -5.32
N TYR A 133 2.17 7.99 -4.88
CA TYR A 133 2.20 8.38 -3.46
C TYR A 133 1.10 7.74 -2.58
N GLY A 134 0.23 6.90 -3.18
CA GLY A 134 -0.70 6.04 -2.45
C GLY A 134 -1.95 6.72 -1.90
N ALA A 135 -2.38 6.29 -0.71
CA ALA A 135 -3.57 6.80 -0.03
C ALA A 135 -3.24 7.04 1.46
N GLU A 136 -3.45 8.25 1.94
CA GLU A 136 -2.98 8.69 3.26
C GLU A 136 -4.08 8.97 4.26
N HIS A 137 -5.31 9.22 3.80
CA HIS A 137 -6.43 9.48 4.69
C HIS A 137 -7.27 8.23 4.92
N ASP A 138 -7.96 8.16 6.04
CA ASP A 138 -8.98 7.17 6.31
C ASP A 138 -10.35 7.64 5.79
N ARG A 139 -11.28 6.70 5.74
CA ARG A 139 -12.69 7.00 5.47
C ARG A 139 -13.41 7.24 6.79
N LEU A 140 -14.32 8.21 6.78
CA LEU A 140 -15.25 8.46 7.87
C LEU A 140 -16.55 7.71 7.64
N LEU A 141 -17.23 7.37 8.73
CA LEU A 141 -18.57 6.78 8.71
C LEU A 141 -19.65 7.85 8.51
N GLY A 142 -19.40 9.07 8.98
CA GLY A 142 -20.36 10.19 8.94
C GLY A 142 -21.52 9.99 9.91
N ILE A 143 -21.26 9.39 11.08
CA ILE A 143 -22.26 9.11 12.11
C ILE A 143 -22.02 9.98 13.34
N GLU A 144 -23.04 10.03 14.22
CA GLU A 144 -23.03 10.85 15.44
C GLU A 144 -21.89 10.48 16.37
N ASN A 145 -21.20 11.49 16.91
CA ASN A 145 -20.08 11.43 17.84
C ASN A 145 -18.81 10.73 17.27
N GLU A 146 -18.64 10.69 15.94
CA GLU A 146 -17.46 10.07 15.33
C GLU A 146 -16.14 10.80 15.64
N ASP A 147 -16.22 12.05 16.10
CA ASP A 147 -15.12 12.90 16.55
C ASP A 147 -14.78 12.74 18.03
N GLY A 148 -15.42 11.81 18.72
CA GLY A 148 -15.18 11.53 20.16
C GLY A 148 -13.76 11.03 20.43
N GLU A 149 -13.28 11.29 21.65
CA GLU A 149 -11.97 10.85 22.11
C GLU A 149 -11.88 9.32 22.12
N ASN A 150 -10.74 8.80 21.67
CA ASN A 150 -10.45 7.37 21.53
C ASN A 150 -11.30 6.64 20.45
N ILE A 151 -11.87 7.40 19.51
CA ILE A 151 -12.45 6.91 18.26
C ILE A 151 -11.49 7.27 17.12
N VAL A 152 -10.64 6.34 16.74
CA VAL A 152 -9.45 6.63 15.94
C VAL A 152 -9.41 5.81 14.66
N ALA A 153 -8.64 6.29 13.67
CA ALA A 153 -8.39 5.52 12.47
C ALA A 153 -7.37 4.41 12.74
N ALA A 154 -7.67 3.18 12.32
CA ALA A 154 -6.72 2.07 12.39
C ALA A 154 -5.42 2.38 11.66
N ARG A 155 -5.48 3.19 10.58
CA ARG A 155 -4.31 3.65 9.84
C ARG A 155 -3.33 4.45 10.72
N ASN A 156 -3.81 5.37 11.54
CA ASN A 156 -2.96 6.16 12.43
C ASN A 156 -2.35 5.28 13.53
N PHE A 157 -3.10 4.34 14.07
CA PHE A 157 -2.58 3.35 15.00
C PHE A 157 -1.47 2.49 14.37
N VAL A 158 -1.67 2.05 13.11
CA VAL A 158 -0.64 1.32 12.32
C VAL A 158 0.60 2.18 12.09
N GLY A 159 0.42 3.45 11.70
CA GLY A 159 1.53 4.40 11.52
C GLY A 159 2.28 4.63 12.83
N TRP A 160 1.57 4.80 13.93
CA TRP A 160 2.12 5.02 15.26
C TRP A 160 3.01 3.86 15.72
N TYR A 161 2.53 2.62 15.70
CA TYR A 161 3.36 1.49 16.13
C TYR A 161 4.50 1.16 15.15
N ASN A 162 4.41 1.59 13.91
CA ASN A 162 5.47 1.47 12.92
C ASN A 162 6.43 2.67 12.87
N GLY A 163 6.19 3.73 13.64
CA GLY A 163 7.05 4.91 13.71
C GLY A 163 6.95 5.83 12.49
N LEU A 164 5.76 5.93 11.88
CA LEU A 164 5.52 6.92 10.83
C LEU A 164 5.58 8.33 11.42
N PRO A 165 6.42 9.24 10.92
CA PRO A 165 6.62 10.57 11.52
C PRO A 165 5.35 11.38 11.73
N SER A 166 4.37 11.29 10.82
CA SER A 166 3.10 12.00 10.97
C SER A 166 2.22 11.48 12.10
N ASP A 167 2.48 10.28 12.60
CA ASP A 167 1.66 9.61 13.59
C ASP A 167 2.40 9.45 14.95
N ILE A 168 3.59 10.05 15.12
CA ILE A 168 4.38 9.89 16.36
C ILE A 168 3.65 10.45 17.59
N ASP A 169 2.94 11.56 17.44
CA ASP A 169 2.19 12.22 18.51
C ASP A 169 0.75 11.70 18.62
N PHE A 170 0.44 10.58 17.93
CA PHE A 170 -0.87 9.96 17.98
C PHE A 170 -1.20 9.49 19.40
N LYS A 171 -2.35 9.98 19.89
CA LYS A 171 -2.82 9.65 21.25
C LYS A 171 -3.84 8.54 21.18
N VAL A 172 -3.62 7.49 21.96
CA VAL A 172 -4.55 6.38 22.15
C VAL A 172 -4.55 5.99 23.61
N ASP A 173 -5.73 5.88 24.19
CA ASP A 173 -5.92 5.39 25.55
C ASP A 173 -6.19 3.88 25.52
N LEU A 174 -5.27 3.09 26.09
CA LEU A 174 -5.33 1.63 26.20
C LEU A 174 -5.67 1.17 27.63
N SER A 175 -6.10 2.09 28.51
CA SER A 175 -6.38 1.81 29.93
C SER A 175 -7.70 1.08 30.19
N GLY A 176 -8.61 1.09 29.22
CA GLY A 176 -9.89 0.37 29.33
C GLY A 176 -9.79 -1.10 28.89
N PRO A 177 -10.70 -1.97 29.35
CA PRO A 177 -10.61 -3.40 29.12
C PRO A 177 -11.07 -3.86 27.73
N THR A 178 -11.84 -3.03 27.00
CA THR A 178 -12.52 -3.45 25.77
C THR A 178 -12.23 -2.52 24.62
N ALA A 179 -11.79 -3.08 23.51
CA ALA A 179 -11.60 -2.39 22.23
C ALA A 179 -12.55 -2.95 21.16
N ALA A 180 -12.93 -2.09 20.19
CA ALA A 180 -13.71 -2.45 19.03
C ALA A 180 -12.99 -2.02 17.74
N ILE A 181 -12.90 -2.91 16.75
CA ILE A 181 -12.40 -2.61 15.41
C ILE A 181 -13.56 -2.68 14.44
N LEU A 182 -13.82 -1.59 13.73
CA LEU A 182 -14.86 -1.51 12.71
C LEU A 182 -14.27 -1.84 11.35
N GLY A 183 -14.62 -3.00 10.82
CA GLY A 183 -14.12 -3.51 9.54
C GLY A 183 -13.47 -4.88 9.66
N VAL A 184 -13.53 -5.67 8.59
CA VAL A 184 -13.12 -7.09 8.54
C VAL A 184 -12.08 -7.33 7.44
N GLY A 185 -11.07 -6.45 7.38
CA GLY A 185 -9.92 -6.53 6.46
C GLY A 185 -8.64 -6.99 7.13
N ASN A 186 -7.55 -7.16 6.35
CA ASN A 186 -6.23 -7.56 6.87
C ASN A 186 -5.70 -6.58 7.93
N VAL A 187 -5.81 -5.26 7.68
CA VAL A 187 -5.37 -4.23 8.65
C VAL A 187 -6.12 -4.36 9.99
N ALA A 188 -7.41 -4.73 9.96
CA ALA A 188 -8.16 -4.95 11.18
C ALA A 188 -7.62 -6.14 11.99
N LEU A 189 -7.22 -7.23 11.33
CA LEU A 189 -6.58 -8.37 11.99
C LEU A 189 -5.15 -8.04 12.46
N ASP A 190 -4.38 -7.26 11.69
CA ASP A 190 -3.06 -6.79 12.12
C ASP A 190 -3.16 -5.99 13.43
N VAL A 191 -4.08 -5.03 13.48
CA VAL A 191 -4.33 -4.22 14.69
C VAL A 191 -4.80 -5.10 15.85
N ALA A 192 -5.70 -6.05 15.61
CA ALA A 192 -6.15 -7.01 16.63
C ALA A 192 -4.98 -7.83 17.18
N ARG A 193 -4.14 -8.36 16.31
CA ARG A 193 -2.94 -9.13 16.69
C ARG A 193 -1.99 -8.31 17.56
N ILE A 194 -1.66 -7.07 17.14
CA ILE A 194 -0.74 -6.20 17.89
C ILE A 194 -1.27 -5.90 19.28
N LEU A 195 -2.59 -5.65 19.45
CA LEU A 195 -3.20 -5.39 20.77
C LEU A 195 -3.29 -6.65 21.64
N LEU A 196 -3.40 -7.82 21.02
CA LEU A 196 -3.64 -9.08 21.75
C LEU A 196 -2.37 -9.92 21.95
N THR A 197 -1.31 -9.69 21.19
CA THR A 197 -0.05 -10.46 21.29
C THR A 197 0.67 -10.19 22.61
N PRO A 198 1.24 -11.22 23.27
CA PRO A 198 2.08 -11.04 24.44
C PRO A 198 3.28 -10.12 24.16
N ILE A 199 3.59 -9.24 25.12
CA ILE A 199 4.64 -8.22 24.97
C ILE A 199 6.03 -8.84 24.69
N ASP A 200 6.30 -10.02 25.26
CA ASP A 200 7.55 -10.76 25.07
C ASP A 200 7.79 -11.22 23.63
N ILE A 201 6.73 -11.30 22.84
CA ILE A 201 6.79 -11.58 21.41
C ILE A 201 7.01 -10.26 20.65
N LEU A 202 6.21 -9.23 20.96
CA LEU A 202 6.29 -7.93 20.28
C LEU A 202 7.65 -7.26 20.44
N LYS A 203 8.29 -7.34 21.60
CA LYS A 203 9.61 -6.74 21.86
C LYS A 203 10.75 -7.28 20.98
N LYS A 204 10.53 -8.42 20.30
CA LYS A 204 11.50 -9.00 19.36
C LYS A 204 11.30 -8.54 17.92
N THR A 205 10.29 -7.73 17.67
CA THR A 205 9.92 -7.22 16.35
C THR A 205 10.50 -5.81 16.11
N ASP A 206 10.22 -5.21 14.96
CA ASP A 206 10.60 -3.82 14.66
C ASP A 206 9.54 -2.79 15.09
N ILE A 207 8.65 -3.15 16.04
CA ILE A 207 7.74 -2.20 16.70
C ILE A 207 8.55 -1.10 17.40
N THR A 208 8.08 0.13 17.34
CA THR A 208 8.78 1.25 17.99
C THR A 208 8.69 1.19 19.51
N GLU A 209 9.70 1.72 20.19
CA GLU A 209 9.78 1.66 21.66
C GLU A 209 8.61 2.37 22.36
N HIS A 210 8.20 3.55 21.84
CA HIS A 210 7.06 4.28 22.43
C HIS A 210 5.77 3.49 22.33
N ALA A 211 5.54 2.76 21.23
CA ALA A 211 4.35 1.93 21.07
C ALA A 211 4.44 0.66 21.90
N LEU A 212 5.62 0.03 21.97
CA LEU A 212 5.86 -1.14 22.80
C LEU A 212 5.58 -0.85 24.27
N SER A 213 6.09 0.27 24.80
CA SER A 213 5.87 0.73 26.15
C SER A 213 4.39 0.96 26.46
N ALA A 214 3.66 1.66 25.57
CA ALA A 214 2.24 1.91 25.73
C ALA A 214 1.40 0.62 25.68
N ILE A 215 1.73 -0.32 24.79
CA ILE A 215 1.04 -1.61 24.68
C ILE A 215 1.35 -2.50 25.90
N ALA A 216 2.54 -2.40 26.50
CA ALA A 216 2.90 -3.13 27.71
C ALA A 216 2.02 -2.74 28.91
N GLU A 217 1.58 -1.48 28.95
CA GLU A 217 0.68 -0.95 30.00
C GLU A 217 -0.80 -1.15 29.68
N SER A 218 -1.13 -1.66 28.49
CA SER A 218 -2.50 -1.85 28.02
C SER A 218 -3.30 -2.77 28.95
N LYS A 219 -4.54 -2.36 29.25
CA LYS A 219 -5.53 -3.13 30.02
C LYS A 219 -6.53 -3.86 29.13
N ILE A 220 -6.39 -3.78 27.81
CA ILE A 220 -7.29 -4.44 26.86
C ILE A 220 -7.24 -5.95 27.04
N LYS A 221 -8.40 -6.53 27.40
CA LYS A 221 -8.63 -7.96 27.54
C LYS A 221 -9.56 -8.51 26.47
N GLU A 222 -10.52 -7.70 26.02
CA GLU A 222 -11.49 -8.08 25.00
C GLU A 222 -11.38 -7.19 23.77
N LEU A 223 -11.41 -7.80 22.60
CA LEU A 223 -11.38 -7.08 21.32
C LEU A 223 -12.47 -7.62 20.40
N TYR A 224 -13.38 -6.73 20.04
CA TYR A 224 -14.45 -7.00 19.09
C TYR A 224 -14.02 -6.61 17.65
N LEU A 225 -14.20 -7.54 16.70
CA LEU A 225 -14.01 -7.26 15.27
C LEU A 225 -15.40 -7.20 14.63
N ILE A 226 -15.83 -6.01 14.19
CA ILE A 226 -17.21 -5.76 13.79
C ILE A 226 -17.33 -5.67 12.28
N GLY A 227 -18.14 -6.55 11.69
CA GLY A 227 -18.45 -6.62 10.26
C GLY A 227 -19.90 -6.31 9.96
N ARG A 228 -20.16 -5.36 9.05
CA ARG A 228 -21.53 -5.05 8.61
C ARG A 228 -22.21 -6.17 7.81
N ARG A 229 -21.42 -7.01 7.16
CA ARG A 229 -21.87 -8.20 6.41
C ARG A 229 -21.50 -9.47 7.14
N GLY A 230 -21.78 -10.61 6.56
CA GLY A 230 -21.53 -11.91 7.16
C GLY A 230 -20.10 -12.45 6.97
N PRO A 231 -19.84 -13.65 7.53
CA PRO A 231 -18.51 -14.30 7.43
C PRO A 231 -18.10 -14.64 5.99
N LEU A 232 -19.05 -14.80 5.06
CA LEU A 232 -18.76 -15.04 3.65
C LEU A 232 -18.20 -13.80 2.92
N GLN A 233 -18.39 -12.58 3.45
CA GLN A 233 -18.01 -11.32 2.85
C GLN A 233 -16.80 -10.66 3.53
N VAL A 234 -16.08 -11.37 4.40
CA VAL A 234 -14.86 -10.85 5.02
C VAL A 234 -13.78 -10.56 3.96
N ALA A 235 -12.98 -9.53 4.21
CA ALA A 235 -11.93 -9.09 3.29
C ALA A 235 -10.51 -9.52 3.73
N PHE A 236 -10.37 -10.05 4.95
CA PHE A 236 -9.09 -10.60 5.41
C PHE A 236 -8.77 -11.94 4.73
N THR A 237 -7.49 -12.27 4.65
CA THR A 237 -7.02 -13.52 4.05
C THR A 237 -6.99 -14.67 5.06
N ILE A 238 -6.93 -15.90 4.55
CA ILE A 238 -6.79 -17.11 5.38
C ILE A 238 -5.47 -17.11 6.19
N LYS A 239 -4.42 -16.45 5.68
CA LYS A 239 -3.13 -16.32 6.38
C LYS A 239 -3.32 -15.52 7.66
N GLU A 240 -3.86 -14.31 7.54
CA GLU A 240 -4.10 -13.40 8.67
C GLU A 240 -5.02 -14.01 9.73
N LEU A 241 -6.13 -14.65 9.30
CA LEU A 241 -7.02 -15.32 10.25
C LEU A 241 -6.31 -16.48 10.97
N ARG A 242 -5.49 -17.27 10.27
CA ARG A 242 -4.78 -18.39 10.88
C ARG A 242 -3.80 -17.94 11.95
N GLU A 243 -3.14 -16.82 11.73
CA GLU A 243 -2.22 -16.22 12.69
C GLU A 243 -2.98 -15.70 13.92
N GLN A 244 -4.10 -15.01 13.72
CA GLN A 244 -4.98 -14.57 14.80
C GLN A 244 -5.49 -15.75 15.66
N LEU A 245 -5.91 -16.85 15.03
CA LEU A 245 -6.41 -18.04 15.73
C LEU A 245 -5.33 -18.82 16.50
N LYS A 246 -4.05 -18.56 16.23
CA LYS A 246 -2.90 -19.20 16.87
C LYS A 246 -2.23 -18.34 17.92
N LEU A 247 -2.77 -17.15 18.21
CA LEU A 247 -2.19 -16.27 19.22
C LEU A 247 -2.14 -16.97 20.59
N GLU A 248 -0.95 -16.94 21.20
CA GLU A 248 -0.76 -17.43 22.56
C GLU A 248 -1.56 -16.60 23.55
N ASN A 249 -2.16 -17.24 24.54
CA ASN A 249 -2.98 -16.61 25.57
C ASN A 249 -4.12 -15.75 25.03
N CYS A 250 -4.65 -16.10 23.86
CA CYS A 250 -5.80 -15.44 23.26
C CYS A 250 -6.81 -16.48 22.76
N HIS A 251 -8.06 -16.33 23.18
CA HIS A 251 -9.16 -17.18 22.73
C HIS A 251 -10.04 -16.44 21.72
N THR A 252 -10.42 -17.12 20.64
CA THR A 252 -11.41 -16.60 19.70
C THR A 252 -12.79 -17.13 20.10
N VAL A 253 -13.72 -16.20 20.32
CA VAL A 253 -15.12 -16.50 20.65
C VAL A 253 -16.00 -16.05 19.52
N TRP A 254 -16.52 -17.01 18.77
CA TRP A 254 -17.44 -16.76 17.66
C TRP A 254 -18.88 -16.67 18.13
N ARG A 255 -19.69 -15.87 17.44
CA ARG A 255 -21.15 -15.91 17.58
C ARG A 255 -21.69 -16.97 16.63
N GLU A 256 -22.11 -18.12 17.12
CA GLU A 256 -22.60 -19.25 16.32
C GLU A 256 -23.76 -18.87 15.40
N GLN A 257 -24.65 -17.99 15.86
CA GLN A 257 -25.76 -17.48 15.08
C GLN A 257 -25.35 -16.75 13.78
N ASP A 258 -24.14 -16.17 13.75
CA ASP A 258 -23.62 -15.48 12.57
C ASP A 258 -23.21 -16.48 11.45
N PHE A 259 -23.16 -17.78 11.76
CA PHE A 259 -22.76 -18.86 10.85
C PHE A 259 -23.92 -19.75 10.40
N ILE A 260 -25.16 -19.39 10.78
CA ILE A 260 -26.35 -20.13 10.32
C ILE A 260 -26.40 -20.08 8.78
N GLY A 261 -26.57 -21.27 8.13
CA GLY A 261 -26.63 -21.40 6.68
C GLY A 261 -25.27 -21.34 5.95
N VAL A 262 -24.17 -21.03 6.66
CA VAL A 262 -22.83 -20.92 6.03
C VAL A 262 -22.33 -22.28 5.53
N ALA A 263 -22.57 -23.35 6.28
CA ALA A 263 -22.09 -24.69 5.94
C ALA A 263 -22.70 -25.25 4.64
N GLU A 264 -23.95 -24.90 4.35
CA GLU A 264 -24.66 -25.37 3.14
C GLU A 264 -24.05 -24.79 1.86
N VAL A 265 -23.54 -23.55 1.91
CA VAL A 265 -23.03 -22.83 0.72
C VAL A 265 -21.53 -23.03 0.48
N VAL A 266 -20.76 -23.51 1.47
CA VAL A 266 -19.30 -23.65 1.39
C VAL A 266 -18.85 -24.45 0.18
N LYS A 267 -19.55 -25.50 -0.19
CA LYS A 267 -19.20 -26.38 -1.31
C LYS A 267 -19.16 -25.63 -2.64
N ASN A 268 -19.98 -24.59 -2.77
CA ASN A 268 -20.18 -23.81 -4.00
C ASN A 268 -19.24 -22.59 -4.10
N LEU A 269 -18.45 -22.29 -3.05
CA LEU A 269 -17.57 -21.13 -3.03
C LEU A 269 -16.30 -21.34 -3.87
N PRO A 270 -15.74 -20.27 -4.47
CA PRO A 270 -14.41 -20.28 -5.08
C PRO A 270 -13.35 -20.77 -4.08
N ARG A 271 -12.34 -21.51 -4.57
CA ARG A 271 -11.36 -22.19 -3.71
C ARG A 271 -10.74 -21.32 -2.61
N PRO A 272 -10.29 -20.08 -2.84
CA PRO A 272 -9.73 -19.24 -1.76
C PRO A 272 -10.77 -18.96 -0.66
N ARG A 273 -11.98 -18.56 -1.05
CA ARG A 273 -13.09 -18.26 -0.14
C ARG A 273 -13.53 -19.51 0.62
N LYS A 274 -13.66 -20.64 -0.06
CA LYS A 274 -13.99 -21.93 0.53
C LYS A 274 -13.06 -22.29 1.67
N ARG A 275 -11.74 -22.27 1.42
CA ARG A 275 -10.72 -22.62 2.43
C ARG A 275 -10.74 -21.69 3.64
N LEU A 276 -10.99 -20.39 3.42
CA LEU A 276 -11.12 -19.41 4.51
C LEU A 276 -12.36 -19.71 5.35
N THR A 277 -13.50 -19.98 4.70
CA THR A 277 -14.76 -20.29 5.39
C THR A 277 -14.68 -21.60 6.15
N GLU A 278 -14.07 -22.64 5.56
CA GLU A 278 -13.81 -23.91 6.23
C GLU A 278 -12.96 -23.73 7.51
N LEU A 279 -11.95 -22.83 7.46
CA LEU A 279 -11.14 -22.52 8.65
C LEU A 279 -11.97 -21.83 9.74
N MET A 280 -12.87 -20.90 9.39
CA MET A 280 -13.77 -20.25 10.35
C MET A 280 -14.73 -21.27 10.97
N LEU A 281 -15.41 -22.08 10.16
CA LEU A 281 -16.33 -23.12 10.64
C LEU A 281 -15.64 -24.14 11.57
N LYS A 282 -14.41 -24.55 11.20
CA LYS A 282 -13.61 -25.41 12.06
C LYS A 282 -13.35 -24.75 13.41
N SER A 283 -12.98 -23.47 13.43
CA SER A 283 -12.70 -22.73 14.67
C SER A 283 -13.96 -22.50 15.49
N VAL A 284 -15.13 -22.30 14.86
CA VAL A 284 -16.44 -22.23 15.57
C VAL A 284 -16.73 -23.54 16.29
N ASN A 285 -16.53 -24.69 15.63
CA ASN A 285 -16.82 -26.02 16.18
C ASN A 285 -15.82 -26.47 17.25
N GLU A 286 -14.57 -25.94 17.21
CA GLU A 286 -13.52 -26.23 18.16
C GLU A 286 -13.51 -25.24 19.35
N ALA A 287 -14.50 -24.33 19.45
CA ALA A 287 -14.58 -23.37 20.55
C ALA A 287 -14.49 -24.08 21.90
N ARG A 288 -13.49 -23.69 22.69
CA ARG A 288 -13.24 -24.33 23.98
C ARG A 288 -14.32 -23.95 24.99
N LEU A 289 -14.83 -24.93 25.71
CA LEU A 289 -15.82 -24.75 26.77
C LEU A 289 -15.24 -23.99 28.00
N GLU A 290 -13.94 -24.07 28.20
CA GLU A 290 -13.24 -23.40 29.30
C GLU A 290 -12.28 -22.34 28.75
N ILE A 291 -12.55 -21.08 29.04
CA ILE A 291 -11.69 -19.95 28.75
C ILE A 291 -10.86 -19.65 29.99
N ASP A 292 -9.52 -19.67 29.87
CA ASP A 292 -8.64 -19.19 30.93
C ASP A 292 -9.01 -17.72 31.26
N GLN A 293 -9.27 -17.44 32.53
CA GLN A 293 -9.66 -16.12 33.02
C GLN A 293 -8.62 -15.03 32.78
N ASN A 294 -7.34 -15.42 32.56
CA ASN A 294 -6.24 -14.52 32.28
C ASN A 294 -5.99 -14.33 30.79
N ALA A 295 -6.62 -15.15 29.94
CA ALA A 295 -6.45 -15.04 28.49
C ALA A 295 -7.18 -13.81 27.95
N LYS A 296 -6.59 -13.22 26.90
CA LYS A 296 -7.27 -12.20 26.10
C LYS A 296 -8.32 -12.86 25.20
N ILE A 297 -9.35 -12.10 24.81
CA ILE A 297 -10.49 -12.60 24.05
C ILE A 297 -10.65 -11.81 22.76
N PHE A 298 -10.64 -12.50 21.64
CA PHE A 298 -10.97 -11.98 20.31
C PHE A 298 -12.40 -12.39 19.93
N LYS A 299 -13.26 -11.40 19.66
CA LYS A 299 -14.69 -11.61 19.39
C LYS A 299 -15.09 -11.06 18.01
N PRO A 300 -15.06 -11.84 16.94
CA PRO A 300 -15.66 -11.45 15.67
C PRO A 300 -17.19 -11.41 15.77
N VAL A 301 -17.79 -10.31 15.31
CA VAL A 301 -19.23 -10.05 15.31
C VAL A 301 -19.62 -9.59 13.91
N PHE A 302 -20.55 -10.32 13.28
CA PHE A 302 -21.02 -10.03 11.95
C PHE A 302 -22.42 -9.43 11.95
N PHE A 303 -22.85 -8.95 10.78
CA PHE A 303 -24.18 -8.36 10.57
C PHE A 303 -24.45 -7.17 11.50
N ARG A 304 -23.42 -6.37 11.82
CA ARG A 304 -23.53 -5.20 12.68
C ARG A 304 -22.91 -3.98 12.03
N SER A 305 -23.69 -2.89 11.97
CA SER A 305 -23.23 -1.57 11.50
C SER A 305 -23.26 -0.57 12.65
N PRO A 306 -22.24 0.27 12.83
CA PRO A 306 -22.31 1.33 13.81
C PRO A 306 -23.33 2.40 13.37
N ASN A 307 -24.27 2.77 14.26
CA ASN A 307 -25.25 3.83 14.06
C ASN A 307 -24.77 5.15 14.68
N LYS A 308 -24.23 5.09 15.89
CA LYS A 308 -23.62 6.23 16.59
C LYS A 308 -22.62 5.74 17.62
N PHE A 309 -21.75 6.62 18.05
CA PHE A 309 -20.89 6.37 19.20
C PHE A 309 -21.50 6.94 20.47
N LEU A 310 -21.32 6.23 21.57
CA LEU A 310 -21.72 6.67 22.92
C LEU A 310 -20.50 7.30 23.57
N ILE A 311 -20.64 8.53 24.03
CA ILE A 311 -19.57 9.28 24.69
C ILE A 311 -20.03 9.79 26.07
N ASN A 312 -19.09 9.99 26.97
CA ASN A 312 -19.34 10.65 28.26
C ASN A 312 -19.19 12.19 28.13
N ASP A 313 -19.39 12.90 29.26
CA ASP A 313 -19.27 14.37 29.30
C ASP A 313 -17.89 14.89 28.90
N ASN A 314 -16.84 14.08 29.00
CA ASN A 314 -15.48 14.38 28.58
C ASN A 314 -15.23 14.02 27.13
N LYS A 315 -16.27 13.71 26.34
CA LYS A 315 -16.20 13.23 24.95
C LYS A 315 -15.47 11.90 24.75
N GLN A 316 -15.16 11.18 25.81
CA GLN A 316 -14.51 9.87 25.69
C GLN A 316 -15.53 8.81 25.29
N VAL A 317 -15.15 7.90 24.39
CA VAL A 317 -16.00 6.80 23.96
C VAL A 317 -16.28 5.85 25.11
N THR A 318 -17.55 5.49 25.29
CA THR A 318 -18.02 4.52 26.27
C THR A 318 -18.68 3.31 25.64
N GLY A 319 -19.02 3.42 24.35
CA GLY A 319 -19.65 2.34 23.61
C GLY A 319 -20.04 2.72 22.19
N ILE A 320 -20.67 1.76 21.53
CA ILE A 320 -21.19 1.89 20.16
C ILE A 320 -22.63 1.36 20.17
N GLU A 321 -23.55 2.13 19.59
CA GLU A 321 -24.85 1.59 19.19
C GLU A 321 -24.69 0.92 17.83
N LEU A 322 -24.96 -0.36 17.79
CA LEU A 322 -24.84 -1.22 16.60
C LEU A 322 -26.21 -1.58 16.07
N GLY A 323 -26.51 -1.22 14.83
CA GLY A 323 -27.69 -1.69 14.11
C GLY A 323 -27.51 -3.11 13.61
N CYS A 324 -28.51 -3.95 13.80
CA CYS A 324 -28.55 -5.30 13.28
C CYS A 324 -28.87 -5.30 11.76
N ASN A 325 -28.18 -6.13 11.00
CA ASN A 325 -28.33 -6.21 9.56
C ASN A 325 -28.75 -7.63 9.13
N LYS A 326 -29.38 -7.69 7.97
CA LYS A 326 -29.50 -8.90 7.13
C LYS A 326 -28.87 -8.65 5.77
N LEU A 327 -28.57 -9.71 5.04
CA LEU A 327 -28.07 -9.58 3.67
C LEU A 327 -29.23 -9.75 2.68
N ASP A 328 -29.14 -8.97 1.59
CA ASP A 328 -30.09 -8.99 0.48
C ASP A 328 -29.34 -9.13 -0.84
N GLY A 329 -29.87 -9.98 -1.75
CA GLY A 329 -29.30 -10.29 -3.05
C GLY A 329 -28.86 -11.74 -3.21
N ASP A 330 -28.92 -12.25 -4.44
CA ASP A 330 -28.63 -13.65 -4.79
C ASP A 330 -27.13 -13.95 -4.94
N ASP A 331 -26.33 -12.95 -5.31
CA ASP A 331 -24.88 -13.09 -5.46
C ASP A 331 -24.19 -12.93 -4.10
N LEU A 332 -23.73 -14.03 -3.51
CA LEU A 332 -23.08 -14.09 -2.19
C LEU A 332 -21.94 -13.07 -2.01
N GLU A 333 -21.20 -12.76 -3.09
CA GLU A 333 -20.08 -11.80 -2.99
C GLU A 333 -20.56 -10.35 -3.03
N ARG A 334 -21.73 -10.09 -3.62
CA ARG A 334 -22.30 -8.76 -3.86
C ARG A 334 -23.49 -8.42 -2.98
N GLN A 335 -23.92 -9.33 -2.12
CA GLN A 335 -25.01 -9.09 -1.18
C GLN A 335 -24.84 -7.75 -0.45
N LYS A 336 -25.93 -7.00 -0.39
CA LYS A 336 -26.01 -5.72 0.32
C LYS A 336 -26.47 -5.96 1.75
N CYS A 337 -25.96 -5.16 2.63
CA CYS A 337 -26.36 -5.09 4.01
C CYS A 337 -27.62 -4.21 4.12
N VAL A 338 -28.69 -4.72 4.72
CA VAL A 338 -29.97 -4.04 4.94
C VAL A 338 -30.28 -4.06 6.43
N PRO A 339 -30.58 -2.91 7.07
CA PRO A 339 -30.95 -2.86 8.47
C PRO A 339 -32.21 -3.68 8.77
N THR A 340 -32.24 -4.34 9.93
CA THR A 340 -33.44 -5.04 10.43
C THR A 340 -34.34 -4.14 11.27
N GLY A 341 -33.84 -3.00 11.76
CA GLY A 341 -34.49 -2.11 12.70
C GLY A 341 -34.17 -2.40 14.17
N GLU A 342 -33.47 -3.49 14.45
CA GLU A 342 -33.00 -3.81 15.78
C GLU A 342 -31.63 -3.19 16.06
N ASN A 343 -31.39 -2.81 17.31
CA ASN A 343 -30.12 -2.26 17.76
C ASN A 343 -29.63 -3.00 19.00
N GLU A 344 -28.28 -3.02 19.16
CA GLU A 344 -27.63 -3.48 20.39
C GLU A 344 -26.54 -2.49 20.81
N ILE A 345 -26.20 -2.45 22.09
CA ILE A 345 -25.14 -1.60 22.63
C ILE A 345 -23.93 -2.47 22.94
N LEU A 346 -22.77 -2.07 22.40
CA LEU A 346 -21.47 -2.63 22.74
C LEU A 346 -20.70 -1.60 23.58
N ASN A 347 -20.45 -1.90 24.85
CA ASN A 347 -19.60 -1.06 25.70
C ASN A 347 -18.13 -1.28 25.33
N CYS A 348 -17.41 -0.20 25.04
CA CYS A 348 -15.97 -0.23 24.73
C CYS A 348 -15.33 1.12 25.03
N SER A 349 -14.06 1.12 25.33
CA SER A 349 -13.26 2.31 25.67
C SER A 349 -12.31 2.76 24.54
N LEU A 350 -12.21 1.96 23.47
CA LEU A 350 -11.42 2.26 22.28
C LEU A 350 -12.15 1.77 21.06
N VAL A 351 -12.23 2.61 20.02
CA VAL A 351 -12.75 2.24 18.71
C VAL A 351 -11.72 2.54 17.63
N LEU A 352 -11.42 1.54 16.79
CA LEU A 352 -10.52 1.68 15.66
C LEU A 352 -11.30 1.48 14.35
N ARG A 353 -11.39 2.53 13.53
CA ARG A 353 -12.01 2.45 12.20
C ARG A 353 -11.04 1.85 11.21
N SER A 354 -11.36 0.67 10.68
CA SER A 354 -10.60 -0.04 9.64
C SER A 354 -11.47 -0.27 8.39
N ILE A 355 -12.09 0.82 7.91
CA ILE A 355 -13.08 0.82 6.81
C ILE A 355 -12.50 1.26 5.45
N GLY A 356 -11.18 1.30 5.35
CA GLY A 356 -10.42 1.60 4.14
C GLY A 356 -9.82 2.99 4.12
N TYR A 357 -8.95 3.21 3.14
CA TYR A 357 -8.20 4.45 2.94
C TYR A 357 -8.84 5.33 1.88
N LYS A 358 -8.35 6.57 1.77
CA LYS A 358 -8.71 7.55 0.75
C LYS A 358 -7.45 8.25 0.25
N SER A 359 -7.28 8.36 -1.07
CA SER A 359 -6.20 9.15 -1.66
C SER A 359 -6.44 10.64 -1.46
N VAL A 360 -5.35 11.39 -1.34
CA VAL A 360 -5.38 12.84 -1.13
C VAL A 360 -5.13 13.54 -2.46
N ASN A 361 -5.91 14.57 -2.76
CA ASN A 361 -5.62 15.47 -3.86
C ASN A 361 -4.57 16.50 -3.39
N VAL A 362 -3.34 16.33 -3.84
CA VAL A 362 -2.20 17.21 -3.47
C VAL A 362 -1.91 18.30 -4.48
N ASP A 363 -2.59 18.28 -5.63
CA ASP A 363 -2.43 19.29 -6.68
C ASP A 363 -3.77 19.49 -7.41
N LYS A 364 -4.16 20.77 -7.59
CA LYS A 364 -5.43 21.14 -8.20
C LYS A 364 -5.62 20.66 -9.66
N ASP A 365 -4.51 20.39 -10.34
CA ASP A 365 -4.53 19.89 -11.72
C ASP A 365 -4.85 18.40 -11.82
N LEU A 366 -4.94 17.70 -10.67
CA LEU A 366 -5.32 16.28 -10.61
C LEU A 366 -6.83 16.11 -10.56
N ILE A 367 -7.39 15.44 -11.54
CA ILE A 367 -8.81 15.10 -11.58
C ILE A 367 -9.03 13.77 -10.88
N PHE A 368 -9.80 13.79 -9.81
CA PHE A 368 -10.19 12.58 -9.07
C PHE A 368 -11.52 12.05 -9.57
N SER A 369 -11.61 10.74 -9.66
CA SER A 369 -12.87 10.03 -9.88
C SER A 369 -13.79 10.18 -8.65
N PRO A 370 -15.12 9.98 -8.80
CA PRO A 370 -16.04 9.94 -7.65
C PRO A 370 -15.69 8.86 -6.60
N TYR A 371 -14.88 7.88 -6.98
CA TYR A 371 -14.44 6.79 -6.11
C TYR A 371 -13.18 7.10 -5.29
N GLY A 372 -12.59 8.31 -5.45
CA GLY A 372 -11.47 8.79 -4.63
C GLY A 372 -10.08 8.34 -5.08
N TYR A 373 -9.89 8.07 -6.37
CA TYR A 373 -8.59 7.86 -7.01
C TYR A 373 -8.44 8.75 -8.25
N VAL A 374 -7.24 8.98 -8.73
CA VAL A 374 -6.98 9.81 -9.92
C VAL A 374 -7.60 9.19 -11.16
N ALA A 375 -8.38 9.96 -11.90
CA ALA A 375 -9.00 9.52 -13.15
C ALA A 375 -7.91 9.18 -14.18
N ASN A 376 -7.94 7.94 -14.71
CA ASN A 376 -6.94 7.47 -15.65
C ASN A 376 -7.49 6.37 -16.57
N ASP A 377 -6.86 6.21 -17.73
CA ASP A 377 -7.04 5.05 -18.61
C ASP A 377 -5.77 4.20 -18.59
N LYS A 378 -5.81 3.00 -17.98
CA LYS A 378 -4.67 2.07 -17.84
C LYS A 378 -3.40 2.73 -17.30
N GLY A 379 -3.58 3.66 -16.37
CA GLY A 379 -2.52 4.42 -15.74
C GLY A 379 -2.13 5.72 -16.46
N CYS A 380 -2.59 5.97 -17.67
CA CYS A 380 -2.37 7.24 -18.37
C CYS A 380 -3.39 8.28 -17.90
N VAL A 381 -2.92 9.46 -17.47
CA VAL A 381 -3.76 10.60 -17.12
C VAL A 381 -3.85 11.52 -18.32
N ASN A 382 -5.03 11.56 -18.95
CA ASN A 382 -5.27 12.42 -20.10
C ASN A 382 -5.86 13.76 -19.64
N ASP A 383 -5.02 14.79 -19.61
CA ASP A 383 -5.41 16.17 -19.25
C ASP A 383 -5.37 17.14 -20.45
N GLY A 384 -5.19 16.62 -21.67
CA GLY A 384 -5.16 17.40 -22.90
C GLY A 384 -3.87 18.21 -23.12
N ARG A 385 -2.85 18.09 -22.25
CA ARG A 385 -1.58 18.81 -22.37
C ARG A 385 -0.56 17.97 -23.15
N SER A 386 -0.02 18.51 -24.23
CA SER A 386 1.00 17.85 -25.07
C SER A 386 2.38 18.54 -25.04
N ASP A 387 2.47 19.72 -24.46
CA ASP A 387 3.65 20.59 -24.41
C ASP A 387 4.58 20.33 -23.20
N VAL A 388 4.14 19.48 -22.28
CA VAL A 388 4.84 19.11 -21.04
C VAL A 388 4.97 17.60 -20.91
N GLY A 389 5.78 17.13 -19.96
CA GLY A 389 5.96 15.71 -19.67
C GLY A 389 4.65 14.95 -19.45
N LYS A 390 4.58 13.74 -19.97
CA LYS A 390 3.39 12.87 -19.86
C LYS A 390 3.10 12.53 -18.41
N LEU A 391 1.82 12.43 -18.06
CA LEU A 391 1.39 12.13 -16.70
C LEU A 391 0.79 10.72 -16.60
N TYR A 392 1.22 10.00 -15.58
CA TYR A 392 0.75 8.64 -15.27
C TYR A 392 0.46 8.48 -13.79
N VAL A 393 -0.32 7.46 -13.46
CA VAL A 393 -0.64 7.10 -12.09
C VAL A 393 -0.65 5.59 -11.92
N ALA A 394 -0.12 5.09 -10.79
CA ALA A 394 -0.13 3.67 -10.45
C ALA A 394 -0.34 3.42 -8.95
N GLY A 395 -0.59 2.16 -8.61
CA GLY A 395 -0.88 1.75 -7.24
C GLY A 395 -2.21 2.30 -6.73
N TRP A 396 -2.33 2.43 -5.41
CA TRP A 396 -3.58 2.85 -4.78
C TRP A 396 -4.09 4.22 -5.23
N LEU A 397 -3.22 5.10 -5.66
CA LEU A 397 -3.61 6.39 -6.22
C LEU A 397 -4.39 6.26 -7.54
N GLY A 398 -4.08 5.24 -8.35
CA GLY A 398 -4.70 5.00 -9.65
C GLY A 398 -5.81 3.95 -9.67
N THR A 399 -5.84 3.04 -8.67
CA THR A 399 -6.81 1.94 -8.61
C THR A 399 -7.78 2.02 -7.44
N GLY A 400 -7.54 2.93 -6.51
CA GLY A 400 -8.13 2.94 -5.18
C GLY A 400 -7.38 2.01 -4.22
N PRO A 401 -7.53 2.22 -2.89
CA PRO A 401 -6.79 1.49 -1.86
C PRO A 401 -7.40 0.10 -1.60
N MET A 402 -7.25 -0.81 -2.57
CA MET A 402 -7.75 -2.18 -2.50
C MET A 402 -6.64 -3.19 -2.76
N GLY A 403 -6.76 -4.35 -2.12
CA GLY A 403 -5.87 -5.49 -2.34
C GLY A 403 -4.55 -5.41 -1.56
N VAL A 404 -3.73 -6.42 -1.79
CA VAL A 404 -2.41 -6.60 -1.17
C VAL A 404 -1.28 -6.12 -2.09
N ILE A 405 -0.04 -6.12 -1.62
CA ILE A 405 1.16 -5.71 -2.39
C ILE A 405 1.23 -6.37 -3.78
N LEU A 406 0.76 -7.62 -3.92
CA LEU A 406 0.75 -8.33 -5.20
C LEU A 406 -0.13 -7.63 -6.27
N HIS A 407 -1.27 -7.07 -5.88
CA HIS A 407 -2.12 -6.30 -6.80
C HIS A 407 -1.44 -5.00 -7.22
N THR A 408 -0.79 -4.32 -6.27
CA THR A 408 0.01 -3.12 -6.55
C THR A 408 1.15 -3.42 -7.53
N MET A 409 1.83 -4.56 -7.36
CA MET A 409 2.88 -5.02 -8.27
C MET A 409 2.35 -5.21 -9.71
N GLY A 410 1.24 -5.94 -9.87
CA GLY A 410 0.63 -6.18 -11.17
C GLY A 410 0.22 -4.89 -11.88
N ASN A 411 -0.42 -3.97 -11.15
CA ASN A 411 -0.80 -2.66 -11.67
C ASN A 411 0.44 -1.82 -12.06
N ALA A 412 1.44 -1.71 -11.18
CA ALA A 412 2.65 -0.92 -11.44
C ALA A 412 3.45 -1.44 -12.65
N PHE A 413 3.54 -2.76 -12.83
CA PHE A 413 4.16 -3.35 -14.04
C PHE A 413 3.36 -3.03 -15.31
N GLN A 414 2.03 -3.09 -15.26
CA GLN A 414 1.20 -2.75 -16.41
C GLN A 414 1.35 -1.28 -16.79
N VAL A 415 1.29 -0.37 -15.81
CA VAL A 415 1.47 1.07 -16.05
C VAL A 415 2.89 1.37 -16.55
N GLY A 416 3.92 0.77 -15.94
CA GLY A 416 5.30 0.90 -16.40
C GLY A 416 5.49 0.42 -17.86
N LYS A 417 4.77 -0.65 -18.28
CA LYS A 417 4.75 -1.09 -19.67
C LYS A 417 4.09 -0.05 -20.58
N THR A 418 2.92 0.47 -20.20
CA THR A 418 2.24 1.55 -20.94
C THR A 418 3.17 2.75 -21.12
N MET A 419 3.85 3.18 -20.07
CA MET A 419 4.82 4.29 -20.12
C MET A 419 5.96 4.00 -21.12
N CYS A 420 6.55 2.79 -21.08
CA CYS A 420 7.61 2.42 -22.03
C CYS A 420 7.11 2.48 -23.47
N ASP A 421 5.94 1.90 -23.75
CA ASP A 421 5.35 1.85 -25.08
C ASP A 421 5.06 3.27 -25.63
N ASP A 422 4.60 4.17 -24.76
CA ASP A 422 4.30 5.56 -25.11
C ASP A 422 5.56 6.41 -25.33
N LEU A 423 6.55 6.28 -24.44
CA LEU A 423 7.82 7.01 -24.55
C LEU A 423 8.64 6.57 -25.76
N LEU A 424 8.57 5.29 -26.11
CA LEU A 424 9.24 4.76 -27.31
C LEU A 424 8.62 5.23 -28.62
N LYS A 425 7.33 5.57 -28.63
CA LYS A 425 6.60 6.06 -29.82
C LYS A 425 6.68 7.57 -30.00
N THR A 426 7.02 8.31 -28.93
CA THR A 426 7.06 9.76 -29.00
C THR A 426 8.29 10.22 -29.78
N GLU A 427 8.06 10.83 -30.91
CA GLU A 427 9.08 11.49 -31.73
C GLU A 427 9.25 12.94 -31.20
N ASN A 428 10.48 13.47 -31.25
CA ASN A 428 10.79 14.88 -30.92
C ASN A 428 10.50 15.29 -29.46
N LEU A 429 10.80 14.42 -28.47
CA LEU A 429 10.84 14.85 -27.08
C LEU A 429 11.89 15.97 -26.94
N LYS A 430 11.49 17.12 -26.39
CA LYS A 430 12.44 18.16 -26.00
C LYS A 430 13.34 17.58 -24.89
N PRO A 431 14.65 17.82 -24.91
CA PRO A 431 15.51 17.41 -23.82
C PRO A 431 14.99 17.98 -22.49
N SER A 432 14.70 17.11 -21.54
CA SER A 432 14.32 17.49 -20.19
C SER A 432 15.55 17.56 -19.29
N GLY A 433 15.60 18.52 -18.36
CA GLY A 433 16.72 18.71 -17.45
C GLY A 433 16.75 17.70 -16.29
N GLY A 434 15.65 16.97 -16.06
CA GLY A 434 15.52 16.01 -14.97
C GLY A 434 15.69 16.65 -13.62
N PHE A 435 16.30 15.91 -12.68
CA PHE A 435 16.50 16.37 -11.30
C PHE A 435 17.43 17.59 -11.19
N GLU A 436 18.42 17.71 -12.05
CA GLU A 436 19.34 18.86 -12.01
C GLU A 436 18.62 20.19 -12.29
N GLU A 437 17.57 20.16 -13.12
CA GLU A 437 16.72 21.33 -13.34
C GLU A 437 15.79 21.55 -12.13
N LEU A 438 15.15 20.50 -11.65
CA LEU A 438 14.24 20.57 -10.50
C LEU A 438 14.94 21.08 -9.26
N LYS A 439 16.17 20.62 -9.00
CA LYS A 439 16.98 20.97 -7.83
C LYS A 439 17.19 22.48 -7.66
N LYS A 440 17.21 23.23 -8.75
CA LYS A 440 17.36 24.70 -8.70
C LYS A 440 16.17 25.40 -8.00
N THR A 441 15.02 24.74 -7.89
CA THR A 441 13.81 25.27 -7.27
C THR A 441 13.60 24.79 -5.84
N LEU A 442 14.36 23.79 -5.39
CA LEU A 442 14.23 23.19 -4.07
C LEU A 442 15.09 23.93 -3.03
N THR A 443 14.54 24.14 -1.84
CA THR A 443 15.19 24.80 -0.71
C THR A 443 15.41 23.90 0.50
N ASN A 444 14.76 22.72 0.53
CA ASN A 444 14.85 21.76 1.62
C ASN A 444 16.10 20.87 1.49
N GLU A 445 16.52 20.29 2.61
CA GLU A 445 17.61 19.30 2.65
C GLU A 445 17.14 17.98 2.03
N ILE A 446 17.84 17.55 0.99
CA ILE A 446 17.48 16.36 0.22
C ILE A 446 18.29 15.18 0.75
N VAL A 447 17.62 14.08 1.03
CA VAL A 447 18.27 12.83 1.42
C VAL A 447 18.38 11.91 0.20
N ASP A 448 19.61 11.64 -0.23
CA ASP A 448 19.90 10.69 -1.31
C ASP A 448 19.91 9.23 -0.81
N TRP A 449 20.19 8.28 -1.71
CA TRP A 449 20.26 6.87 -1.35
C TRP A 449 21.35 6.57 -0.30
N LYS A 450 22.49 7.25 -0.36
CA LYS A 450 23.55 7.09 0.66
C LYS A 450 23.13 7.62 2.01
N GLY A 451 22.40 8.72 2.04
CA GLY A 451 21.76 9.23 3.26
C GLY A 451 20.80 8.23 3.88
N TRP A 452 19.96 7.59 3.04
CA TRP A 452 19.10 6.48 3.49
C TRP A 452 19.91 5.30 4.05
N GLU A 453 20.99 4.87 3.39
CA GLU A 453 21.82 3.77 3.87
C GLU A 453 22.44 4.07 5.26
N ARG A 454 22.77 5.33 5.54
CA ARG A 454 23.21 5.76 6.89
C ARG A 454 22.09 5.66 7.91
N ILE A 455 20.88 6.10 7.57
CA ILE A 455 19.70 5.96 8.43
C ILE A 455 19.43 4.47 8.73
N ASP A 456 19.39 3.63 7.71
CA ASP A 456 19.12 2.20 7.83
C ASP A 456 20.13 1.50 8.76
N LYS A 457 21.40 1.79 8.55
CA LYS A 457 22.49 1.27 9.40
C LYS A 457 22.34 1.73 10.85
N TYR A 458 22.06 3.01 11.08
CA TYR A 458 21.87 3.57 12.41
C TYR A 458 20.71 2.87 13.13
N GLU A 459 19.55 2.75 12.49
CA GLU A 459 18.36 2.10 13.07
C GLU A 459 18.63 0.62 13.43
N ILE A 460 19.33 -0.12 12.57
CA ILE A 460 19.74 -1.51 12.84
C ILE A 460 20.68 -1.57 14.04
N GLU A 461 21.65 -0.67 14.14
CA GLU A 461 22.58 -0.60 15.26
C GLU A 461 21.88 -0.27 16.58
N GLN A 462 20.91 0.68 16.57
CA GLN A 462 20.10 0.99 17.76
C GLN A 462 19.23 -0.20 18.15
N GLY A 463 18.58 -0.86 17.19
CA GLY A 463 17.76 -2.06 17.45
C GLY A 463 18.56 -3.18 18.11
N LYS A 464 19.77 -3.44 17.62
CA LYS A 464 20.65 -4.48 18.19
C LYS A 464 20.95 -4.26 19.68
N LYS A 465 21.07 -3.01 20.13
CA LYS A 465 21.33 -2.67 21.53
C LYS A 465 20.20 -3.10 22.46
N VAL A 466 18.98 -3.20 21.95
CA VAL A 466 17.76 -3.54 22.68
C VAL A 466 17.15 -4.89 22.24
N GLY A 467 17.89 -5.68 21.46
CA GLY A 467 17.46 -7.02 21.03
C GLY A 467 16.39 -7.03 19.93
N LYS A 468 16.24 -5.93 19.18
CA LYS A 468 15.32 -5.76 18.05
C LYS A 468 16.04 -5.83 16.70
N PRO A 469 15.35 -6.17 15.62
CA PRO A 469 15.91 -6.08 14.25
C PRO A 469 16.35 -4.66 13.89
N ARG A 470 15.59 -3.66 14.33
CA ARG A 470 15.87 -2.22 14.21
C ARG A 470 15.06 -1.42 15.23
N GLU A 471 15.53 -0.23 15.57
CA GLU A 471 14.74 0.81 16.21
C GLU A 471 14.63 1.99 15.27
N LYS A 472 13.41 2.26 14.79
CA LYS A 472 13.18 3.27 13.74
C LYS A 472 13.29 4.69 14.30
N LEU A 473 13.92 5.57 13.55
CA LEU A 473 13.80 7.01 13.77
C LEU A 473 12.38 7.45 13.41
N CYS A 474 11.74 8.21 14.28
CA CYS A 474 10.35 8.62 14.15
C CYS A 474 10.19 10.13 13.84
N LYS A 475 11.28 10.92 13.83
CA LYS A 475 11.26 12.35 13.54
C LYS A 475 12.09 12.66 12.30
N ILE A 476 11.51 13.47 11.41
CA ILE A 476 12.16 13.85 10.14
C ILE A 476 13.50 14.52 10.38
N GLU A 477 13.60 15.42 11.38
CA GLU A 477 14.82 16.16 11.71
C GLU A 477 15.95 15.21 12.15
N GLU A 478 15.62 14.17 12.92
CA GLU A 478 16.59 13.15 13.35
C GLU A 478 17.07 12.30 12.16
N MET A 479 16.14 11.93 11.23
CA MET A 479 16.48 11.21 10.01
C MET A 479 17.45 12.03 9.15
N ILE A 480 17.17 13.32 8.93
CA ILE A 480 18.00 14.23 8.15
C ILE A 480 19.38 14.37 8.81
N LYS A 481 19.43 14.56 10.14
CA LYS A 481 20.67 14.65 10.89
C LYS A 481 21.54 13.40 10.68
N VAL A 482 20.96 12.21 10.80
CA VAL A 482 21.69 10.95 10.61
C VAL A 482 22.09 10.77 9.14
N ALA A 483 21.22 11.14 8.19
CA ALA A 483 21.53 11.11 6.77
C ALA A 483 22.75 11.94 6.38
N ASN A 484 23.03 13.02 7.09
CA ASN A 484 24.13 13.94 6.84
C ASN A 484 25.40 13.65 7.68
N MET A 485 25.39 12.61 8.52
CA MET A 485 26.60 12.17 9.23
C MET A 485 27.63 11.66 8.21
N SER A 486 28.89 12.06 8.39
CA SER A 486 30.02 11.65 7.55
C SER A 486 30.47 10.20 7.83
#